data_f73c74ae160e64eda4a416170c894883
#
_entry.id   f73c74ae160e64eda4a416170c894883
#
_cell.length_a   1.000
_cell.length_b   1.000
_cell.length_c   1.000
_cell.angle_alpha   90.00
_cell.angle_beta   90.00
_cell.angle_gamma   90.00
#
_symmetry.space_group_name_H-M   'P 1'
#
loop_
_entity.id
_entity.type
_entity.pdbx_description
1 polymer ?
#
loop_
_entity_poly.entity_id
_entity_poly.type
_entity_poly.pdbx_seq_one_letter_code
_entity_poly.pdbx_strand_id
1 'polypeptide(L)'
;MDLRLYLLQRLASLVVVVFGASVLIFLIMRLLPGDPVLAMLGFDTTPEIVAEMRAEMGLDQPLVVQYGLWLRDALTGDLGYSIIIQSTVTDLLAARFPVTLHLAVLSLVVALAVAVPAGVFAAVHKGRRLDHLSRFAALAGVSMPNFWLGLLLMLLFAVTLGWLPVGGYVPLGEGFFASNASLLLPAVTLGTAYA
;
A
#
# COMPACT_ATOMS: atom_id res chain seq x y z
N MET A 1 -27.84 12.73 17.51
CA MET A 1 -27.07 13.33 16.39
C MET A 1 -27.58 12.67 15.11
N ASP A 2 -28.12 13.42 14.18
CA ASP A 2 -28.68 12.87 12.95
C ASP A 2 -27.60 12.17 12.14
N LEU A 3 -27.80 10.90 11.81
CA LEU A 3 -26.85 10.09 11.03
C LEU A 3 -26.45 10.79 9.72
N ARG A 4 -27.40 11.50 9.10
CA ARG A 4 -27.17 12.29 7.87
C ARG A 4 -26.17 13.41 8.09
N LEU A 5 -26.32 14.17 9.18
CA LEU A 5 -25.40 15.27 9.51
C LEU A 5 -24.00 14.73 9.82
N TYR A 6 -23.92 13.61 10.55
CA TYR A 6 -22.64 12.93 10.82
C TYR A 6 -21.94 12.48 9.52
N LEU A 7 -22.67 11.84 8.61
CA LEU A 7 -22.11 11.41 7.33
C LEU A 7 -21.64 12.57 6.47
N LEU A 8 -22.43 13.66 6.41
CA LEU A 8 -22.03 14.88 5.67
C LEU A 8 -20.77 15.50 6.24
N GLN A 9 -20.66 15.60 7.57
CA GLN A 9 -19.44 16.12 8.22
C GLN A 9 -18.22 15.22 7.93
N ARG A 10 -18.39 13.90 7.92
CA ARG A 10 -17.31 12.96 7.58
C ARG A 10 -16.87 13.07 6.12
N LEU A 11 -17.84 13.19 5.20
CA LEU A 11 -17.54 13.41 3.78
C LEU A 11 -16.83 14.75 3.56
N ALA A 12 -17.30 15.82 4.19
CA ALA A 12 -16.64 17.13 4.09
C ALA A 12 -15.18 17.06 4.64
N SER A 13 -15.00 16.42 5.78
CA SER A 13 -13.65 16.22 6.35
C SER A 13 -12.76 15.38 5.43
N LEU A 14 -13.30 14.34 4.79
CA LEU A 14 -12.56 13.52 3.84
C LEU A 14 -12.08 14.36 2.64
N VAL A 15 -12.97 15.19 2.06
CA VAL A 15 -12.62 16.07 0.95
C VAL A 15 -11.49 17.02 1.33
N VAL A 16 -11.57 17.65 2.52
CA VAL A 16 -10.52 18.57 3.00
C VAL A 16 -9.19 17.85 3.18
N VAL A 17 -9.21 16.65 3.77
CA VAL A 17 -7.98 15.86 3.98
C VAL A 17 -7.37 15.41 2.65
N VAL A 18 -8.17 14.88 1.73
CA VAL A 18 -7.70 14.43 0.40
C VAL A 18 -7.15 15.61 -0.40
N PHE A 19 -7.86 16.74 -0.40
CA PHE A 19 -7.40 17.96 -1.07
C PHE A 19 -6.08 18.46 -0.46
N GLY A 20 -6.01 18.60 0.87
CA GLY A 20 -4.79 19.02 1.55
C GLY A 20 -3.60 18.08 1.29
N ALA A 21 -3.84 16.77 1.32
CA ALA A 21 -2.83 15.76 1.00
C ALA A 21 -2.36 15.87 -0.47
N SER A 22 -3.28 16.08 -1.42
CA SER A 22 -2.95 16.22 -2.84
C SER A 22 -2.09 17.46 -3.11
N VAL A 23 -2.43 18.61 -2.50
CA VAL A 23 -1.61 19.82 -2.57
C VAL A 23 -0.22 19.59 -1.98
N LEU A 24 -0.15 18.97 -0.79
CA LEU A 24 1.11 18.71 -0.11
C LEU A 24 2.01 17.79 -0.95
N ILE A 25 1.48 16.68 -1.47
CA ILE A 25 2.24 15.74 -2.31
C ILE A 25 2.70 16.44 -3.58
N PHE A 26 1.83 17.20 -4.26
CA PHE A 26 2.19 17.97 -5.45
C PHE A 26 3.34 18.92 -5.16
N LEU A 27 3.30 19.69 -4.08
CA LEU A 27 4.35 20.62 -3.71
C LEU A 27 5.66 19.91 -3.36
N ILE A 28 5.60 18.80 -2.59
CA ILE A 28 6.79 18.01 -2.28
C ILE A 28 7.47 17.54 -3.57
N MET A 29 6.69 16.98 -4.50
CA MET A 29 7.23 16.48 -5.78
C MET A 29 7.86 17.59 -6.64
N ARG A 30 7.36 18.84 -6.54
CA ARG A 30 7.92 19.99 -7.27
C ARG A 30 9.12 20.64 -6.57
N LEU A 31 9.25 20.45 -5.26
CA LEU A 31 10.37 20.98 -4.47
C LEU A 31 11.55 20.01 -4.38
N LEU A 32 11.35 18.74 -4.72
CA LEU A 32 12.44 17.77 -4.76
C LEU A 32 13.47 18.19 -5.80
N PRO A 33 14.77 18.12 -5.44
CA PRO A 33 15.83 18.40 -6.40
C PRO A 33 15.84 17.34 -7.51
N GLY A 34 15.82 17.80 -8.76
CA GLY A 34 15.81 16.97 -9.95
C GLY A 34 14.92 17.56 -11.03
N ASP A 35 15.31 17.37 -12.27
CA ASP A 35 14.53 17.80 -13.42
C ASP A 35 13.88 16.56 -14.05
N PRO A 36 12.55 16.44 -14.04
CA PRO A 36 11.86 15.30 -14.65
C PRO A 36 12.15 15.19 -16.15
N VAL A 37 12.39 16.30 -16.85
CA VAL A 37 12.71 16.29 -18.28
C VAL A 37 14.08 15.67 -18.51
N LEU A 38 15.08 16.04 -17.71
CA LEU A 38 16.41 15.44 -17.80
C LEU A 38 16.39 13.96 -17.40
N ALA A 39 15.51 13.57 -16.47
CA ALA A 39 15.32 12.17 -16.12
C ALA A 39 14.70 11.34 -17.27
N MET A 40 13.90 11.97 -18.13
CA MET A 40 13.31 11.34 -19.32
C MET A 40 14.29 11.27 -20.51
N LEU A 41 14.96 12.37 -20.79
CA LEU A 41 15.77 12.54 -22.01
C LEU A 41 17.23 12.12 -21.82
N GLY A 42 17.70 12.00 -20.57
CA GLY A 42 19.12 11.79 -20.26
C GLY A 42 19.93 13.09 -20.30
N PHE A 43 21.20 12.97 -19.89
CA PHE A 43 22.08 14.14 -19.75
C PHE A 43 22.72 14.59 -21.07
N ASP A 44 22.63 13.80 -22.14
CA ASP A 44 23.21 14.10 -23.45
C ASP A 44 22.29 14.92 -24.37
N THR A 45 21.27 15.55 -23.80
CA THR A 45 20.25 16.32 -24.53
C THR A 45 20.60 17.78 -24.60
N THR A 46 20.24 18.46 -25.73
CA THR A 46 20.47 19.88 -25.89
C THR A 46 19.53 20.75 -25.06
N PRO A 47 19.96 21.95 -24.61
CA PRO A 47 19.08 22.84 -23.83
C PRO A 47 17.78 23.21 -24.52
N GLU A 48 17.77 23.26 -25.85
CA GLU A 48 16.60 23.59 -26.67
C GLU A 48 15.51 22.49 -26.54
N ILE A 49 15.92 21.22 -26.64
CA ILE A 49 15.00 20.08 -26.50
C ILE A 49 14.43 20.01 -25.08
N VAL A 50 15.27 20.32 -24.08
CA VAL A 50 14.81 20.38 -22.69
C VAL A 50 13.76 21.47 -22.49
N ALA A 51 13.99 22.67 -23.09
CA ALA A 51 13.05 23.79 -22.99
C ALA A 51 11.72 23.50 -23.70
N GLU A 52 11.77 22.89 -24.88
CA GLU A 52 10.57 22.45 -25.63
C GLU A 52 9.74 21.43 -24.83
N MET A 53 10.38 20.38 -24.32
CA MET A 53 9.72 19.36 -23.51
C MET A 53 9.13 19.92 -22.21
N ARG A 54 9.81 20.89 -21.56
CA ARG A 54 9.25 21.57 -20.38
C ARG A 54 7.97 22.36 -20.72
N ALA A 55 7.96 23.03 -21.86
CA ALA A 55 6.79 23.78 -22.32
C ALA A 55 5.63 22.83 -22.67
N GLU A 56 5.90 21.72 -23.36
CA GLU A 56 4.91 20.69 -23.67
C GLU A 56 4.29 20.06 -22.39
N MET A 57 5.13 19.82 -21.37
CA MET A 57 4.68 19.28 -20.08
C MET A 57 4.07 20.37 -19.16
N GLY A 58 4.04 21.63 -19.59
CA GLY A 58 3.52 22.75 -18.79
C GLY A 58 4.33 23.03 -17.52
N LEU A 59 5.63 22.61 -17.48
CA LEU A 59 6.49 22.77 -16.32
C LEU A 59 7.03 24.20 -16.16
N ASP A 60 6.89 25.01 -17.19
CA ASP A 60 7.17 26.45 -17.24
C ASP A 60 6.06 27.32 -16.63
N GLN A 61 4.87 26.73 -16.43
CA GLN A 61 3.71 27.44 -15.90
C GLN A 61 3.83 27.68 -14.37
N PRO A 62 3.13 28.69 -13.83
CA PRO A 62 3.02 28.85 -12.37
C PRO A 62 2.51 27.60 -11.67
N LEU A 63 3.00 27.30 -10.47
CA LEU A 63 2.64 26.08 -9.72
C LEU A 63 1.13 25.88 -9.54
N VAL A 64 0.38 26.98 -9.36
CA VAL A 64 -1.07 26.93 -9.21
C VAL A 64 -1.74 26.42 -10.49
N VAL A 65 -1.24 26.84 -11.66
CA VAL A 65 -1.73 26.39 -12.98
C VAL A 65 -1.41 24.91 -13.17
N GLN A 66 -0.15 24.51 -12.90
CA GLN A 66 0.26 23.12 -12.97
C GLN A 66 -0.58 22.21 -12.08
N TYR A 67 -0.86 22.64 -10.84
CA TYR A 67 -1.73 21.89 -9.93
C TYR A 67 -3.17 21.79 -10.46
N GLY A 68 -3.72 22.89 -10.99
CA GLY A 68 -5.06 22.91 -11.57
C GLY A 68 -5.22 21.97 -12.77
N LEU A 69 -4.22 21.93 -13.67
CA LEU A 69 -4.18 21.02 -14.80
C LEU A 69 -4.10 19.56 -14.33
N TRP A 70 -3.16 19.26 -13.44
CA TRP A 70 -3.03 17.91 -12.84
C TRP A 70 -4.30 17.45 -12.14
N LEU A 71 -4.94 18.32 -11.35
CA LEU A 71 -6.17 17.98 -10.66
C LEU A 71 -7.32 17.70 -11.62
N ARG A 72 -7.45 18.52 -12.69
CA ARG A 72 -8.44 18.30 -13.75
C ARG A 72 -8.24 16.93 -14.40
N ASP A 73 -7.01 16.60 -14.78
CA ASP A 73 -6.68 15.37 -15.47
C ASP A 73 -6.91 14.16 -14.53
N ALA A 74 -6.52 14.27 -13.25
CA ALA A 74 -6.80 13.24 -12.24
C ALA A 74 -8.32 13.02 -12.04
N LEU A 75 -9.13 14.07 -12.04
CA LEU A 75 -10.60 13.98 -11.92
C LEU A 75 -11.26 13.36 -13.17
N THR A 76 -10.62 13.44 -14.33
CA THR A 76 -11.08 12.80 -15.57
C THR A 76 -10.56 11.38 -15.75
N GLY A 77 -9.75 10.88 -14.78
CA GLY A 77 -9.21 9.51 -14.78
C GLY A 77 -7.82 9.38 -15.36
N ASP A 78 -7.21 10.47 -15.82
CA ASP A 78 -5.80 10.49 -16.21
C ASP A 78 -4.92 10.81 -14.99
N LEU A 79 -4.30 9.78 -14.43
CA LEU A 79 -3.40 9.88 -13.30
C LEU A 79 -1.94 10.13 -13.71
N GLY A 80 -1.70 10.28 -15.00
CA GLY A 80 -0.39 10.51 -15.57
C GLY A 80 0.40 9.24 -15.91
N TYR A 81 1.66 9.44 -16.26
CA TYR A 81 2.55 8.40 -16.75
C TYR A 81 3.80 8.29 -15.87
N SER A 82 4.17 7.06 -15.52
CA SER A 82 5.40 6.78 -14.76
C SER A 82 6.59 6.64 -15.71
N ILE A 83 7.50 7.59 -15.65
CA ILE A 83 8.73 7.61 -16.46
C ILE A 83 9.62 6.41 -16.13
N ILE A 84 9.72 6.04 -14.86
CA ILE A 84 10.60 4.96 -14.40
C ILE A 84 10.07 3.59 -14.83
N ILE A 85 8.75 3.35 -14.75
CA ILE A 85 8.13 2.06 -15.06
C ILE A 85 7.64 2.02 -16.51
N GLN A 86 7.63 3.17 -17.20
CA GLN A 86 7.16 3.31 -18.59
C GLN A 86 5.72 2.76 -18.80
N SER A 87 4.81 3.14 -17.89
CA SER A 87 3.42 2.72 -17.91
C SER A 87 2.52 3.81 -17.33
N THR A 88 1.23 3.81 -17.69
CA THR A 88 0.27 4.72 -17.07
C THR A 88 0.08 4.38 -15.59
N VAL A 89 -0.14 5.40 -14.76
CA VAL A 89 -0.41 5.19 -13.33
C VAL A 89 -1.70 4.38 -13.14
N THR A 90 -2.68 4.57 -14.03
CA THR A 90 -3.94 3.81 -14.03
C THR A 90 -3.71 2.32 -14.24
N ASP A 91 -2.87 1.92 -15.22
CA ASP A 91 -2.53 0.51 -15.45
C ASP A 91 -1.77 -0.09 -14.27
N LEU A 92 -0.83 0.67 -13.70
CA LEU A 92 -0.08 0.24 -12.50
C LEU A 92 -1.01 -0.01 -11.31
N LEU A 93 -1.99 0.87 -11.09
CA LEU A 93 -2.99 0.69 -10.03
C LEU A 93 -3.89 -0.50 -10.32
N ALA A 94 -4.40 -0.63 -11.55
CA ALA A 94 -5.25 -1.75 -11.96
C ALA A 94 -4.55 -3.10 -11.77
N ALA A 95 -3.26 -3.18 -12.07
CA ALA A 95 -2.47 -4.40 -11.88
C ALA A 95 -2.19 -4.73 -10.41
N ARG A 96 -1.97 -3.72 -9.56
CA ARG A 96 -1.52 -3.90 -8.16
C ARG A 96 -2.67 -3.93 -7.15
N PHE A 97 -3.76 -3.21 -7.43
CA PHE A 97 -4.91 -3.12 -6.52
C PHE A 97 -5.53 -4.48 -6.16
N PRO A 98 -5.78 -5.39 -7.12
CA PRO A 98 -6.34 -6.72 -6.81
C PRO A 98 -5.43 -7.54 -5.87
N VAL A 99 -4.12 -7.47 -6.08
CA VAL A 99 -3.13 -8.17 -5.24
C VAL A 99 -3.17 -7.63 -3.81
N THR A 100 -3.17 -6.29 -3.67
CA THR A 100 -3.22 -5.62 -2.37
C THR A 100 -4.53 -5.93 -1.63
N LEU A 101 -5.66 -5.89 -2.34
CA LEU A 101 -6.96 -6.20 -1.78
C LEU A 101 -7.04 -7.66 -1.32
N HIS A 102 -6.57 -8.60 -2.14
CA HIS A 102 -6.54 -10.02 -1.80
C HIS A 102 -5.66 -10.27 -0.56
N LEU A 103 -4.47 -9.69 -0.53
CA LEU A 103 -3.58 -9.78 0.63
C LEU A 103 -4.21 -9.17 1.89
N ALA A 104 -4.87 -8.01 1.78
CA ALA A 104 -5.52 -7.34 2.89
C ALA A 104 -6.66 -8.19 3.48
N VAL A 105 -7.51 -8.77 2.62
CA VAL A 105 -8.59 -9.67 3.06
C VAL A 105 -8.03 -10.91 3.74
N LEU A 106 -7.03 -11.54 3.15
CA LEU A 106 -6.43 -12.74 3.71
C LEU A 106 -5.72 -12.45 5.04
N SER A 107 -5.02 -11.33 5.14
CA SER A 107 -4.39 -10.87 6.39
C SER A 107 -5.42 -10.58 7.48
N LEU A 108 -6.54 -9.97 7.12
CA LEU A 108 -7.65 -9.73 8.07
C LEU A 108 -8.25 -11.04 8.58
N VAL A 109 -8.44 -12.03 7.71
CA VAL A 109 -8.92 -13.36 8.11
C VAL A 109 -7.94 -14.02 9.10
N VAL A 110 -6.64 -13.96 8.82
CA VAL A 110 -5.59 -14.47 9.72
C VAL A 110 -5.60 -13.71 11.05
N ALA A 111 -5.66 -12.37 11.02
CA ALA A 111 -5.71 -11.54 12.22
C ALA A 111 -6.90 -11.92 13.11
N LEU A 112 -8.09 -12.04 12.55
CA LEU A 112 -9.30 -12.45 13.29
C LEU A 112 -9.22 -13.89 13.80
N ALA A 113 -8.68 -14.81 13.00
CA ALA A 113 -8.50 -16.21 13.39
C ALA A 113 -7.52 -16.39 14.56
N VAL A 114 -6.57 -15.46 14.74
CA VAL A 114 -5.63 -15.44 15.87
C VAL A 114 -6.17 -14.61 17.03
N ALA A 115 -6.57 -13.35 16.77
CA ALA A 115 -6.97 -12.40 17.80
C ALA A 115 -8.22 -12.83 18.57
N VAL A 116 -9.26 -13.34 17.87
CA VAL A 116 -10.53 -13.70 18.53
C VAL A 116 -10.36 -14.88 19.49
N PRO A 117 -9.76 -16.01 19.10
CA PRO A 117 -9.54 -17.12 20.05
C PRO A 117 -8.61 -16.73 21.20
N ALA A 118 -7.50 -16.01 20.89
CA ALA A 118 -6.55 -15.56 21.90
C ALA A 118 -7.20 -14.61 22.90
N GLY A 119 -8.00 -13.65 22.43
CA GLY A 119 -8.73 -12.70 23.27
C GLY A 119 -9.77 -13.38 24.17
N VAL A 120 -10.57 -14.29 23.61
CA VAL A 120 -11.55 -15.08 24.38
C VAL A 120 -10.84 -15.93 25.43
N PHE A 121 -9.75 -16.60 25.05
CA PHE A 121 -8.98 -17.43 25.95
C PHE A 121 -8.38 -16.61 27.12
N ALA A 122 -7.80 -15.46 26.84
CA ALA A 122 -7.28 -14.56 27.86
C ALA A 122 -8.39 -14.03 28.79
N ALA A 123 -9.56 -13.69 28.25
CA ALA A 123 -10.70 -13.19 29.03
C ALA A 123 -11.26 -14.26 30.00
N VAL A 124 -11.41 -15.49 29.53
CA VAL A 124 -11.92 -16.61 30.36
C VAL A 124 -10.93 -16.99 31.46
N HIS A 125 -9.63 -16.85 31.24
CA HIS A 125 -8.59 -17.21 32.21
C HIS A 125 -7.97 -16.01 32.94
N LYS A 126 -8.68 -14.89 32.98
CA LYS A 126 -8.21 -13.63 33.61
C LYS A 126 -7.63 -13.85 35.00
N GLY A 127 -6.42 -13.36 35.24
CA GLY A 127 -5.70 -13.46 36.53
C GLY A 127 -5.04 -14.82 36.79
N ARG A 128 -5.12 -15.78 35.87
CA ARG A 128 -4.45 -17.09 35.97
C ARG A 128 -3.11 -17.08 35.23
N ARG A 129 -2.29 -18.11 35.44
CA ARG A 129 -0.99 -18.27 34.71
C ARG A 129 -1.15 -18.23 33.18
N LEU A 130 -2.26 -18.74 32.68
CA LEU A 130 -2.58 -18.74 31.25
C LEU A 130 -2.82 -17.32 30.69
N ASP A 131 -3.43 -16.44 31.45
CA ASP A 131 -3.56 -15.01 31.07
C ASP A 131 -2.19 -14.33 30.96
N HIS A 132 -1.29 -14.56 31.92
CA HIS A 132 0.07 -14.04 31.85
C HIS A 132 0.86 -14.59 30.64
N LEU A 133 0.69 -15.89 30.33
CA LEU A 133 1.34 -16.50 29.16
C LEU A 133 0.82 -15.92 27.85
N SER A 134 -0.51 -15.71 27.72
CA SER A 134 -1.12 -15.09 26.54
C SER A 134 -0.63 -13.66 26.33
N ARG A 135 -0.54 -12.87 27.40
CA ARG A 135 0.01 -11.51 27.35
C ARG A 135 1.49 -11.49 26.96
N PHE A 136 2.27 -12.41 27.53
CA PHE A 136 3.68 -12.53 27.16
C PHE A 136 3.84 -12.92 25.68
N ALA A 137 3.05 -13.88 25.18
CA ALA A 137 3.07 -14.27 23.78
C ALA A 137 2.67 -13.11 22.84
N ALA A 138 1.63 -12.34 23.21
CA ALA A 138 1.23 -11.15 22.47
C ALA A 138 2.34 -10.08 22.43
N LEU A 139 2.96 -9.80 23.57
CA LEU A 139 4.08 -8.84 23.65
C LEU A 139 5.29 -9.31 22.84
N ALA A 140 5.62 -10.60 22.89
CA ALA A 140 6.70 -11.17 22.09
C ALA A 140 6.39 -11.06 20.58
N GLY A 141 5.13 -11.32 20.17
CA GLY A 141 4.69 -11.16 18.80
C GLY A 141 4.80 -9.74 18.27
N VAL A 142 4.33 -8.75 19.04
CA VAL A 142 4.43 -7.33 18.67
C VAL A 142 5.88 -6.81 18.67
N SER A 143 6.74 -7.39 19.52
CA SER A 143 8.15 -7.01 19.57
C SER A 143 8.98 -7.54 18.40
N MET A 144 8.45 -8.50 17.65
CA MET A 144 9.14 -9.12 16.54
C MET A 144 8.95 -8.28 15.25
N PRO A 145 10.04 -7.86 14.57
CA PRO A 145 9.88 -7.15 13.30
C PRO A 145 9.18 -8.02 12.25
N ASN A 146 8.16 -7.48 11.59
CA ASN A 146 7.37 -8.24 10.59
C ASN A 146 8.21 -8.85 9.49
N PHE A 147 9.21 -8.13 8.98
CA PHE A 147 10.10 -8.66 7.94
C PHE A 147 10.90 -9.88 8.43
N TRP A 148 11.32 -9.90 9.69
CA TRP A 148 12.05 -11.02 10.28
C TRP A 148 11.15 -12.25 10.44
N LEU A 149 9.91 -12.07 10.92
CA LEU A 149 8.92 -13.14 10.97
C LEU A 149 8.65 -13.70 9.57
N GLY A 150 8.47 -12.83 8.58
CA GLY A 150 8.26 -13.23 7.18
C GLY A 150 9.42 -14.06 6.62
N LEU A 151 10.66 -13.66 6.91
CA LEU A 151 11.84 -14.42 6.51
C LEU A 151 11.92 -15.80 7.17
N LEU A 152 11.60 -15.89 8.46
CA LEU A 152 11.60 -17.19 9.17
C LEU A 152 10.51 -18.12 8.63
N LEU A 153 9.31 -17.60 8.37
CA LEU A 153 8.22 -18.37 7.78
C LEU A 153 8.58 -18.84 6.37
N MET A 154 9.17 -17.97 5.55
CA MET A 154 9.65 -18.32 4.21
C MET A 154 10.72 -19.41 4.28
N LEU A 155 11.72 -19.25 5.14
CA LEU A 155 12.79 -20.25 5.32
C LEU A 155 12.23 -21.59 5.72
N LEU A 156 11.30 -21.64 6.68
CA LEU A 156 10.72 -22.87 7.16
C LEU A 156 9.76 -23.50 6.14
N PHE A 157 8.73 -22.76 5.71
CA PHE A 157 7.63 -23.36 4.93
C PHE A 157 7.90 -23.44 3.43
N ALA A 158 8.65 -22.47 2.88
CA ALA A 158 8.93 -22.45 1.46
C ALA A 158 10.25 -23.15 1.11
N VAL A 159 11.35 -22.84 1.84
CA VAL A 159 12.68 -23.36 1.51
C VAL A 159 12.91 -24.74 2.10
N THR A 160 12.66 -24.94 3.41
CA THR A 160 12.99 -26.18 4.11
C THR A 160 11.96 -27.28 3.88
N LEU A 161 10.68 -26.95 4.04
CA LEU A 161 9.57 -27.91 3.91
C LEU A 161 9.04 -28.02 2.46
N GLY A 162 9.22 -26.99 1.63
CA GLY A 162 8.72 -26.99 0.26
C GLY A 162 7.19 -26.99 0.14
N TRP A 163 6.46 -26.57 1.20
CA TRP A 163 5.01 -26.62 1.22
C TRP A 163 4.36 -25.43 0.51
N LEU A 164 5.02 -24.28 0.51
CA LEU A 164 4.51 -23.03 -0.03
C LEU A 164 5.53 -22.41 -0.99
N PRO A 165 5.08 -21.58 -1.94
CA PRO A 165 5.99 -20.90 -2.86
C PRO A 165 6.84 -19.86 -2.11
N VAL A 166 8.08 -19.68 -2.56
CA VAL A 166 9.02 -18.68 -2.02
C VAL A 166 8.55 -17.25 -2.30
N GLY A 167 7.83 -17.04 -3.41
CA GLY A 167 7.32 -15.73 -3.81
C GLY A 167 6.58 -15.80 -5.14
N GLY A 168 6.15 -14.64 -5.60
CA GLY A 168 5.28 -14.53 -6.77
C GLY A 168 3.81 -14.52 -6.38
N TYR A 169 3.02 -13.75 -7.14
CA TYR A 169 1.56 -13.73 -6.99
C TYR A 169 0.93 -14.52 -8.11
N VAL A 170 0.03 -15.42 -7.74
CA VAL A 170 -0.83 -16.15 -8.69
C VAL A 170 -2.21 -15.50 -8.67
N PRO A 171 -2.72 -14.99 -9.80
CA PRO A 171 -4.05 -14.41 -9.89
C PRO A 171 -5.15 -15.40 -9.50
N LEU A 172 -6.25 -14.93 -8.91
CA LEU A 172 -7.39 -15.77 -8.54
C LEU A 172 -7.98 -16.54 -9.72
N GLY A 173 -7.91 -15.96 -10.94
CA GLY A 173 -8.38 -16.59 -12.17
C GLY A 173 -7.54 -17.79 -12.63
N GLU A 174 -6.32 -17.94 -12.14
CA GLU A 174 -5.42 -19.07 -12.48
C GLU A 174 -5.53 -20.24 -11.49
N GLY A 175 -6.27 -20.07 -10.39
CA GLY A 175 -6.55 -21.13 -9.42
C GLY A 175 -6.65 -20.62 -7.99
N PHE A 176 -7.78 -20.90 -7.36
CA PHE A 176 -8.08 -20.42 -6.01
C PHE A 176 -7.03 -20.88 -4.98
N PHE A 177 -6.65 -22.16 -4.99
CA PHE A 177 -5.68 -22.70 -4.03
C PHE A 177 -4.27 -22.16 -4.27
N ALA A 178 -3.82 -22.09 -5.52
CA ALA A 178 -2.51 -21.57 -5.87
C ALA A 178 -2.40 -20.06 -5.51
N SER A 179 -3.44 -19.29 -5.79
CA SER A 179 -3.51 -17.88 -5.46
C SER A 179 -3.40 -17.63 -3.95
N ASN A 180 -4.19 -18.34 -3.14
CA ASN A 180 -4.12 -18.22 -1.68
C ASN A 180 -2.78 -18.71 -1.12
N ALA A 181 -2.21 -19.81 -1.64
CA ALA A 181 -0.92 -20.32 -1.24
C ALA A 181 0.21 -19.31 -1.50
N SER A 182 0.15 -18.56 -2.61
CA SER A 182 1.13 -17.53 -2.96
C SER A 182 1.15 -16.34 -1.99
N LEU A 183 0.03 -16.03 -1.35
CA LEU A 183 -0.12 -14.93 -0.39
C LEU A 183 -0.16 -15.38 1.07
N LEU A 184 -0.15 -16.68 1.37
CA LEU A 184 -0.36 -17.17 2.73
C LEU A 184 0.74 -16.72 3.69
N LEU A 185 2.00 -16.82 3.32
CA LEU A 185 3.11 -16.39 4.18
C LEU A 185 3.10 -14.87 4.44
N PRO A 186 2.94 -13.99 3.43
CA PRO A 186 2.74 -12.57 3.67
C PRO A 186 1.49 -12.27 4.51
N ALA A 187 0.39 -12.99 4.28
CA ALA A 187 -0.84 -12.79 5.02
C ALA A 187 -0.73 -13.18 6.50
N VAL A 188 -0.03 -14.29 6.80
CA VAL A 188 0.27 -14.69 8.18
C VAL A 188 1.18 -13.65 8.84
N THR A 189 2.21 -13.18 8.14
CA THR A 189 3.12 -12.17 8.65
C THR A 189 2.40 -10.86 9.01
N LEU A 190 1.56 -10.36 8.11
CA LEU A 190 0.78 -9.13 8.35
C LEU A 190 -0.34 -9.36 9.36
N GLY A 191 -1.08 -10.46 9.22
CA GLY A 191 -2.22 -10.77 10.08
C GLY A 191 -1.82 -10.94 11.54
N THR A 192 -0.70 -11.59 11.83
CA THR A 192 -0.19 -11.75 13.21
C THR A 192 0.31 -10.45 13.83
N ALA A 193 0.74 -9.48 13.02
CA ALA A 193 1.13 -8.17 13.50
C ALA A 193 -0.05 -7.30 13.95
N TYR A 194 -1.26 -7.61 13.48
CA TYR A 194 -2.50 -6.89 13.80
C TYR A 194 -3.42 -7.69 14.74
N ALA A 195 -3.04 -8.90 15.13
CA ALA A 195 -3.78 -9.77 16.04
C ALA A 195 -3.48 -9.46 17.51
#